data_cbaa108138b5506704f5a06109688b71
#
_entry.id   cbaa108138b5506704f5a06109688b71
#
_cell.length_a   1.000
_cell.length_b   1.000
_cell.length_c   1.000
_cell.angle_alpha   90.00
_cell.angle_beta   90.00
_cell.angle_gamma   90.00
#
_symmetry.space_group_name_H-M   'P 1'
#
loop_
_entity.id
_entity.type
_entity.pdbx_description
1 polymer ?
#
loop_
_entity_poly.entity_id
_entity_poly.type
_entity_poly.pdbx_seq_one_letter_code
_entity_poly.pdbx_strand_id
1 'polypeptide(L)'
;MFRKILLAAAIAALAASQAFAATLPEVEGWACGPLRETQLDAVSGHQGQWLEREYRTANGVKFLAVWMEGAGPKLWKPVTEVGEGGETSGGESAEKISVAGHGAMLESRPVLGLSLVVKLSKDGVLTLESQSADRDELTRAAETLIEQMEAEKAEK
;
A
#
# COMPACT_ATOMS: atom_id res chain seq x y z
N MET A 1 -25.88 58.63 22.19
CA MET A 1 -24.55 58.05 21.89
C MET A 1 -24.71 56.52 21.80
N PHE A 2 -24.80 56.00 20.62
CA PHE A 2 -24.94 54.55 20.41
C PHE A 2 -23.56 53.88 20.30
N ARG A 3 -23.17 53.11 21.31
CA ARG A 3 -21.99 52.24 21.23
C ARG A 3 -22.36 50.97 20.46
N LYS A 4 -21.90 50.86 19.22
CA LYS A 4 -21.93 49.65 18.46
C LYS A 4 -20.86 48.69 18.98
N ILE A 5 -21.28 47.64 19.67
CA ILE A 5 -20.42 46.53 20.04
C ILE A 5 -20.34 45.60 18.80
N LEU A 6 -19.21 45.63 18.14
CA LEU A 6 -18.89 44.64 17.08
C LEU A 6 -18.46 43.35 17.77
N LEU A 7 -19.34 42.38 17.73
CA LEU A 7 -19.04 40.99 18.12
C LEU A 7 -18.29 40.33 16.96
N ALA A 8 -16.97 40.25 17.06
CA ALA A 8 -16.16 39.50 16.15
C ALA A 8 -16.29 38.01 16.50
N ALA A 9 -17.13 37.29 15.76
CA ALA A 9 -17.18 35.84 15.82
C ALA A 9 -15.93 35.27 15.14
N ALA A 10 -14.95 34.87 15.93
CA ALA A 10 -13.84 34.08 15.43
C ALA A 10 -14.34 32.68 15.12
N ILE A 11 -14.58 32.40 13.85
CA ILE A 11 -14.81 31.05 13.35
C ILE A 11 -13.44 30.40 13.30
N ALA A 12 -13.10 29.65 14.35
CA ALA A 12 -11.99 28.72 14.33
C ALA A 12 -12.37 27.59 13.33
N ALA A 13 -11.89 27.70 12.10
CA ALA A 13 -11.90 26.60 11.18
C ALA A 13 -10.98 25.50 11.74
N LEU A 14 -11.55 24.53 12.44
CA LEU A 14 -10.88 23.26 12.65
C LEU A 14 -10.68 22.66 11.25
N ALA A 15 -9.49 22.82 10.70
CA ALA A 15 -9.01 21.97 9.63
C ALA A 15 -8.85 20.57 10.23
N ALA A 16 -9.93 19.80 10.22
CA ALA A 16 -9.83 18.36 10.39
C ALA A 16 -8.94 17.87 9.25
N SER A 17 -7.71 17.54 9.58
CA SER A 17 -6.84 16.77 8.68
C SER A 17 -7.57 15.46 8.45
N GLN A 18 -8.37 15.40 7.40
CA GLN A 18 -8.88 14.13 6.91
C GLN A 18 -7.66 13.38 6.41
N ALA A 19 -7.15 12.48 7.22
CA ALA A 19 -6.27 11.44 6.75
C ALA A 19 -7.08 10.67 5.71
N PHE A 20 -6.81 10.95 4.43
CA PHE A 20 -7.44 10.20 3.35
C PHE A 20 -6.99 8.77 3.50
N ALA A 21 -7.90 7.90 3.94
CA ALA A 21 -7.65 6.48 3.96
C ALA A 21 -7.29 6.06 2.53
N ALA A 22 -6.10 5.48 2.36
CA ALA A 22 -5.74 4.84 1.11
C ALA A 22 -6.78 3.74 0.84
N THR A 23 -7.05 3.47 -0.42
CA THR A 23 -7.93 2.37 -0.83
C THR A 23 -7.20 1.50 -1.85
N LEU A 24 -7.66 0.26 -1.99
CA LEU A 24 -7.28 -0.61 -3.09
C LEU A 24 -8.35 -0.47 -4.18
N PRO A 25 -8.11 0.38 -5.21
CA PRO A 25 -9.13 0.75 -6.18
C PRO A 25 -9.49 -0.38 -7.14
N GLU A 26 -10.61 -0.24 -7.81
CA GLU A 26 -10.88 -0.99 -9.04
C GLU A 26 -10.00 -0.44 -10.15
N VAL A 27 -9.44 -1.34 -10.96
CA VAL A 27 -8.59 -0.98 -12.10
C VAL A 27 -9.34 -1.34 -13.38
N GLU A 28 -9.47 -0.38 -14.29
CA GLU A 28 -10.14 -0.61 -15.56
C GLU A 28 -9.49 -1.74 -16.35
N GLY A 29 -10.32 -2.63 -16.87
CA GLY A 29 -9.88 -3.83 -17.61
C GLY A 29 -9.41 -5.01 -16.74
N TRP A 30 -9.37 -4.85 -15.43
CA TRP A 30 -9.06 -5.93 -14.50
C TRP A 30 -10.32 -6.51 -13.87
N ALA A 31 -10.28 -7.79 -13.54
CA ALA A 31 -11.26 -8.37 -12.62
C ALA A 31 -10.83 -8.11 -11.19
N CYS A 32 -11.68 -7.45 -10.41
CA CYS A 32 -11.41 -7.07 -9.03
C CYS A 32 -12.37 -7.78 -8.09
N GLY A 33 -11.83 -8.46 -7.08
CA GLY A 33 -12.61 -9.03 -6.00
C GLY A 33 -13.16 -7.98 -5.03
N PRO A 34 -13.92 -8.39 -4.01
CA PRO A 34 -14.41 -7.49 -2.99
C PRO A 34 -13.27 -6.90 -2.17
N LEU A 35 -13.37 -5.62 -1.83
CA LEU A 35 -12.47 -4.99 -0.88
C LEU A 35 -12.83 -5.48 0.53
N ARG A 36 -11.84 -6.01 1.23
CA ARG A 36 -11.93 -6.36 2.65
C ARG A 36 -11.13 -5.37 3.47
N GLU A 37 -11.72 -4.89 4.52
CA GLU A 37 -11.11 -3.92 5.43
C GLU A 37 -11.11 -4.46 6.85
N THR A 38 -9.98 -4.33 7.52
CA THR A 38 -9.82 -4.67 8.94
C THR A 38 -9.16 -3.51 9.65
N GLN A 39 -9.82 -2.99 10.68
CA GLN A 39 -9.21 -2.00 11.55
C GLN A 39 -8.29 -2.72 12.55
N LEU A 40 -7.08 -2.20 12.69
CA LEU A 40 -6.08 -2.73 13.62
C LEU A 40 -6.16 -1.94 14.92
N ASP A 41 -6.96 -2.42 15.85
CA ASP A 41 -7.15 -1.79 17.15
C ASP A 41 -6.43 -2.57 18.24
N ALA A 42 -5.87 -1.83 19.20
CA ALA A 42 -5.31 -2.38 20.42
C ALA A 42 -5.93 -1.68 21.64
N VAL A 43 -5.66 -2.18 22.83
CA VAL A 43 -6.10 -1.56 24.07
C VAL A 43 -5.65 -0.09 24.19
N SER A 44 -4.54 0.26 23.56
CA SER A 44 -4.00 1.63 23.48
C SER A 44 -4.69 2.52 22.44
N GLY A 45 -5.66 2.02 21.67
CA GLY A 45 -6.39 2.73 20.64
C GLY A 45 -6.15 2.21 19.22
N HIS A 46 -6.52 3.00 18.22
CA HIS A 46 -6.34 2.66 16.81
C HIS A 46 -4.87 2.56 16.43
N GLN A 47 -4.45 1.41 15.89
CA GLN A 47 -3.06 1.13 15.52
C GLN A 47 -2.82 1.21 14.00
N GLY A 48 -3.86 1.13 13.20
CA GLY A 48 -3.74 1.18 11.74
C GLY A 48 -4.90 0.53 11.01
N GLN A 49 -4.69 0.31 9.72
CA GLN A 49 -5.66 -0.23 8.78
C GLN A 49 -5.03 -1.33 7.93
N TRP A 50 -5.81 -2.35 7.65
CA TRP A 50 -5.47 -3.44 6.74
C TRP A 50 -6.55 -3.53 5.67
N LEU A 51 -6.18 -3.42 4.39
CA LEU A 51 -7.04 -3.62 3.24
C LEU A 51 -6.54 -4.79 2.43
N GLU A 52 -7.46 -5.60 1.91
CA GLU A 52 -7.16 -6.70 1.00
C GLU A 52 -8.10 -6.68 -0.20
N ARG A 53 -7.56 -6.98 -1.37
CA ARG A 53 -8.32 -7.22 -2.59
C ARG A 53 -7.59 -8.17 -3.52
N GLU A 54 -8.32 -9.12 -4.09
CA GLU A 54 -7.81 -9.98 -5.14
C GLU A 54 -8.01 -9.30 -6.50
N TYR A 55 -7.01 -9.43 -7.36
CA TYR A 55 -7.02 -8.91 -8.72
C TYR A 55 -6.66 -9.98 -9.73
N ARG A 56 -7.21 -9.81 -10.93
CA ARG A 56 -6.76 -10.50 -12.13
C ARG A 56 -6.60 -9.46 -13.23
N THR A 57 -5.39 -9.31 -13.76
CA THR A 57 -5.12 -8.41 -14.88
C THR A 57 -5.78 -8.88 -16.17
N ALA A 58 -5.84 -8.00 -17.19
CA ALA A 58 -6.36 -8.36 -18.52
C ALA A 58 -5.61 -9.55 -19.15
N ASN A 59 -4.32 -9.73 -18.82
CA ASN A 59 -3.48 -10.84 -19.27
C ASN A 59 -3.63 -12.12 -18.40
N GLY A 60 -4.52 -12.10 -17.42
CA GLY A 60 -4.82 -13.27 -16.58
C GLY A 60 -3.91 -13.45 -15.37
N VAL A 61 -3.02 -12.52 -15.06
CA VAL A 61 -2.17 -12.55 -13.87
C VAL A 61 -3.02 -12.37 -12.63
N LYS A 62 -2.99 -13.32 -11.72
CA LYS A 62 -3.71 -13.27 -10.43
C LYS A 62 -2.77 -12.90 -9.31
N PHE A 63 -3.22 -12.00 -8.44
CA PHE A 63 -2.50 -11.65 -7.24
C PHE A 63 -3.44 -11.14 -6.15
N LEU A 64 -3.00 -11.25 -4.91
CA LEU A 64 -3.60 -10.59 -3.75
C LEU A 64 -2.85 -9.32 -3.47
N ALA A 65 -3.53 -8.19 -3.41
CA ALA A 65 -2.97 -6.94 -2.91
C ALA A 65 -3.39 -6.71 -1.46
N VAL A 66 -2.43 -6.30 -0.64
CA VAL A 66 -2.62 -5.94 0.76
C VAL A 66 -2.04 -4.56 1.00
N TRP A 67 -2.86 -3.65 1.49
CA TRP A 67 -2.41 -2.37 1.99
C TRP A 67 -2.39 -2.39 3.51
N MET A 68 -1.24 -2.09 4.09
CA MET A 68 -1.09 -1.89 5.52
C MET A 68 -0.65 -0.47 5.83
N GLU A 69 -1.33 0.18 6.76
CA GLU A 69 -0.98 1.51 7.26
C GLU A 69 -0.96 1.50 8.78
N GLY A 70 0.03 2.13 9.38
CA GLY A 70 0.11 2.28 10.83
C GLY A 70 1.50 2.10 11.41
N ALA A 71 1.57 1.73 12.69
CA ALA A 71 2.82 1.64 13.44
C ALA A 71 3.78 0.57 12.92
N GLY A 72 3.27 -0.60 12.52
CA GLY A 72 4.08 -1.69 11.98
C GLY A 72 4.74 -1.32 10.66
N PRO A 73 3.97 -0.96 9.61
CA PRO A 73 4.51 -0.51 8.33
C PRO A 73 5.44 0.70 8.41
N LYS A 74 5.26 1.56 9.38
CA LYS A 74 6.15 2.70 9.62
C LYS A 74 7.61 2.29 9.88
N LEU A 75 7.81 1.16 10.54
CA LEU A 75 9.13 0.63 10.85
C LEU A 75 9.73 -0.22 9.72
N TRP A 76 8.90 -0.64 8.76
CA TRP A 76 9.36 -1.46 7.66
C TRP A 76 10.24 -0.66 6.71
N LYS A 77 11.34 -1.25 6.31
CA LYS A 77 12.28 -0.73 5.29
C LYS A 77 12.71 -1.86 4.38
N PRO A 78 12.92 -1.60 3.07
CA PRO A 78 13.60 -2.55 2.22
C PRO A 78 14.95 -2.93 2.84
N VAL A 79 15.26 -4.22 2.86
CA VAL A 79 16.56 -4.69 3.37
C VAL A 79 17.66 -4.10 2.48
N THR A 80 18.60 -3.38 3.09
CA THR A 80 19.67 -2.70 2.35
C THR A 80 20.84 -3.63 2.04
N GLU A 81 20.95 -4.73 2.78
CA GLU A 81 21.97 -5.75 2.64
C GLU A 81 21.29 -7.12 2.47
N VAL A 82 21.00 -7.47 1.23
CA VAL A 82 20.91 -8.88 0.88
C VAL A 82 22.36 -9.33 0.78
N GLY A 83 22.79 -10.22 1.65
CA GLY A 83 24.14 -10.81 1.56
C GLY A 83 24.39 -11.26 0.12
N GLU A 84 25.58 -10.99 -0.41
CA GLU A 84 25.96 -11.44 -1.75
C GLU A 84 25.70 -12.93 -1.87
N GLY A 85 24.71 -13.28 -2.70
CA GLY A 85 24.31 -14.65 -2.88
C GLY A 85 22.87 -14.98 -2.55
N GLY A 86 22.02 -14.02 -2.25
CA GLY A 86 20.55 -14.01 -2.20
C GLY A 86 19.73 -15.30 -2.07
N GLU A 87 20.33 -16.45 -2.10
CA GLU A 87 19.67 -17.73 -1.88
C GLU A 87 19.89 -18.17 -0.42
N THR A 88 18.83 -18.14 0.35
CA THR A 88 18.79 -18.88 1.60
C THR A 88 18.70 -20.37 1.31
N SER A 89 19.14 -21.20 2.23
CA SER A 89 19.01 -22.67 2.12
C SER A 89 17.52 -23.05 1.96
N GLY A 90 17.09 -23.35 0.73
CA GLY A 90 15.69 -23.66 0.41
C GLY A 90 15.17 -22.99 -0.86
N GLY A 91 16.00 -22.26 -1.62
CA GLY A 91 15.60 -21.59 -2.87
C GLY A 91 14.80 -20.32 -2.68
N GLU A 92 14.80 -19.75 -1.48
CA GLU A 92 14.24 -18.42 -1.21
C GLU A 92 15.25 -17.35 -1.65
N SER A 93 14.75 -16.30 -2.31
CA SER A 93 15.56 -15.13 -2.67
C SER A 93 14.84 -13.85 -2.32
N ALA A 94 15.60 -12.80 -2.01
CA ALA A 94 15.08 -11.46 -1.81
C ALA A 94 15.95 -10.46 -2.55
N GLU A 95 15.32 -9.53 -3.25
CA GLU A 95 15.99 -8.52 -4.07
C GLU A 95 15.38 -7.14 -3.80
N LYS A 96 16.25 -6.16 -3.57
CA LYS A 96 15.83 -4.76 -3.49
C LYS A 96 15.67 -4.19 -4.90
N ILE A 97 14.48 -3.67 -5.19
CA ILE A 97 14.14 -3.07 -6.47
C ILE A 97 13.46 -1.71 -6.27
N SER A 98 13.18 -1.02 -7.36
CA SER A 98 12.36 0.19 -7.37
C SER A 98 11.10 -0.06 -8.21
N VAL A 99 9.95 0.34 -7.70
CA VAL A 99 8.66 0.22 -8.39
C VAL A 99 7.96 1.57 -8.36
N ALA A 100 7.66 2.13 -9.52
CA ALA A 100 7.05 3.46 -9.66
C ALA A 100 7.78 4.55 -8.84
N GLY A 101 9.11 4.48 -8.76
CA GLY A 101 9.93 5.41 -7.98
C GLY A 101 9.99 5.15 -6.47
N HIS A 102 9.33 4.11 -5.98
CA HIS A 102 9.33 3.72 -4.57
C HIS A 102 10.29 2.56 -4.30
N GLY A 103 10.90 2.56 -3.12
CA GLY A 103 11.72 1.45 -2.66
C GLY A 103 10.87 0.21 -2.41
N ALA A 104 11.31 -0.93 -2.92
CA ALA A 104 10.59 -2.18 -2.86
C ALA A 104 11.51 -3.37 -2.61
N MET A 105 10.92 -4.46 -2.14
CA MET A 105 11.55 -5.76 -1.95
C MET A 105 10.75 -6.81 -2.72
N LEU A 106 11.42 -7.52 -3.62
CA LEU A 106 10.87 -8.69 -4.30
C LEU A 106 11.41 -9.95 -3.64
N GLU A 107 10.52 -10.77 -3.10
CA GLU A 107 10.83 -12.06 -2.50
C GLU A 107 10.30 -13.19 -3.37
N SER A 108 11.11 -14.21 -3.58
CA SER A 108 10.72 -15.45 -4.24
C SER A 108 10.80 -16.61 -3.27
N ARG A 109 9.71 -17.35 -3.17
CA ARG A 109 9.60 -18.55 -2.33
C ARG A 109 9.10 -19.72 -3.19
N PRO A 110 9.81 -20.85 -3.27
CA PRO A 110 9.52 -21.91 -4.22
C PRO A 110 8.09 -22.44 -4.20
N VAL A 111 7.45 -22.45 -3.05
CA VAL A 111 6.08 -22.99 -2.89
C VAL A 111 5.02 -21.89 -2.85
N LEU A 112 5.38 -20.70 -2.37
CA LEU A 112 4.45 -19.60 -2.14
C LEU A 112 4.40 -18.60 -3.31
N GLY A 113 5.37 -18.67 -4.22
CA GLY A 113 5.48 -17.77 -5.36
C GLY A 113 6.23 -16.48 -5.05
N LEU A 114 5.81 -15.39 -5.69
CA LEU A 114 6.43 -14.07 -5.54
C LEU A 114 5.64 -13.21 -4.55
N SER A 115 6.37 -12.45 -3.75
CA SER A 115 5.84 -11.37 -2.92
C SER A 115 6.60 -10.08 -3.22
N LEU A 116 5.89 -9.04 -3.59
CA LEU A 116 6.43 -7.72 -3.87
C LEU A 116 5.91 -6.74 -2.83
N VAL A 117 6.81 -6.18 -2.03
CA VAL A 117 6.50 -5.25 -0.95
C VAL A 117 7.02 -3.87 -1.32
N VAL A 118 6.14 -2.87 -1.37
CA VAL A 118 6.47 -1.50 -1.81
C VAL A 118 6.14 -0.51 -0.70
N LYS A 119 7.12 0.31 -0.32
CA LYS A 119 6.94 1.40 0.64
C LYS A 119 6.35 2.62 -0.08
N LEU A 120 5.05 2.87 0.04
CA LEU A 120 4.38 3.97 -0.64
C LEU A 120 4.35 5.27 0.15
N SER A 121 4.37 5.19 1.48
CA SER A 121 4.35 6.36 2.35
C SER A 121 5.14 6.09 3.62
N LYS A 122 5.26 7.09 4.47
CA LYS A 122 5.98 7.00 5.75
C LYS A 122 5.50 5.82 6.62
N ASP A 123 4.22 5.55 6.62
CA ASP A 123 3.53 4.57 7.46
C ASP A 123 2.66 3.58 6.66
N GLY A 124 2.80 3.55 5.34
CA GLY A 124 2.03 2.71 4.45
C GLY A 124 2.87 1.80 3.54
N VAL A 125 2.49 0.53 3.47
CA VAL A 125 3.14 -0.51 2.67
C VAL A 125 2.10 -1.26 1.85
N LEU A 126 2.36 -1.37 0.54
CA LEU A 126 1.60 -2.21 -0.38
C LEU A 126 2.35 -3.51 -0.63
N THR A 127 1.65 -4.63 -0.46
CA THR A 127 2.18 -5.96 -0.78
C THR A 127 1.35 -6.61 -1.87
N LEU A 128 1.99 -7.15 -2.90
CA LEU A 128 1.37 -7.99 -3.92
C LEU A 128 1.93 -9.41 -3.80
N GLU A 129 1.06 -10.40 -3.70
CA GLU A 129 1.43 -11.81 -3.62
C GLU A 129 0.82 -12.59 -4.79
N SER A 130 1.62 -13.37 -5.49
CA SER A 130 1.19 -14.20 -6.60
C SER A 130 1.92 -15.53 -6.64
N GLN A 131 1.17 -16.61 -6.84
CA GLN A 131 1.74 -17.94 -7.04
C GLN A 131 2.11 -18.23 -8.49
N SER A 132 1.58 -17.46 -9.43
CA SER A 132 1.68 -17.75 -10.87
C SER A 132 2.35 -16.67 -11.70
N ALA A 133 2.46 -15.44 -11.19
CA ALA A 133 3.10 -14.35 -11.89
C ALA A 133 4.62 -14.53 -11.95
N ASP A 134 5.22 -14.10 -13.05
CA ASP A 134 6.65 -13.85 -13.08
C ASP A 134 6.99 -12.46 -12.52
N ARG A 135 8.27 -12.18 -12.39
CA ARG A 135 8.81 -10.92 -11.86
C ARG A 135 8.25 -9.69 -12.59
N ASP A 136 8.31 -9.71 -13.92
CA ASP A 136 7.94 -8.56 -14.74
C ASP A 136 6.43 -8.33 -14.73
N GLU A 137 5.66 -9.41 -14.73
CA GLU A 137 4.20 -9.36 -14.62
C GLU A 137 3.77 -8.74 -13.29
N LEU A 138 4.35 -9.19 -12.17
CA LEU A 138 4.00 -8.68 -10.84
C LEU A 138 4.44 -7.23 -10.66
N THR A 139 5.61 -6.87 -11.17
CA THR A 139 6.13 -5.49 -11.12
C THR A 139 5.23 -4.54 -11.92
N ARG A 140 4.84 -4.90 -13.14
CA ARG A 140 3.91 -4.09 -13.95
C ARG A 140 2.54 -3.96 -13.32
N ALA A 141 2.03 -5.02 -12.73
CA ALA A 141 0.77 -4.98 -11.99
C ALA A 141 0.85 -4.01 -10.80
N ALA A 142 1.96 -4.04 -10.07
CA ALA A 142 2.19 -3.10 -8.96
C ALA A 142 2.28 -1.65 -9.44
N GLU A 143 2.99 -1.37 -10.52
CA GLU A 143 3.08 -0.02 -11.11
C GLU A 143 1.69 0.51 -11.48
N THR A 144 0.89 -0.28 -12.19
CA THR A 144 -0.48 0.10 -12.57
C THR A 144 -1.37 0.36 -11.35
N LEU A 145 -1.31 -0.51 -10.35
CA LEU A 145 -2.11 -0.34 -9.12
C LEU A 145 -1.68 0.90 -8.34
N ILE A 146 -0.38 1.17 -8.22
CA ILE A 146 0.15 2.35 -7.54
C ILE A 146 -0.29 3.63 -8.26
N GLU A 147 -0.18 3.67 -9.58
CA GLU A 147 -0.65 4.81 -10.39
C GLU A 147 -2.14 5.08 -10.16
N GLN A 148 -2.97 4.05 -10.11
CA GLN A 148 -4.39 4.19 -9.83
C GLN A 148 -4.66 4.67 -8.41
N MET A 149 -3.94 4.16 -7.41
CA MET A 149 -4.05 4.60 -6.02
C MET A 149 -3.66 6.09 -5.87
N GLU A 150 -2.60 6.51 -6.55
CA GLU A 150 -2.15 7.91 -6.54
C GLU A 150 -3.11 8.83 -7.27
N ALA A 151 -3.71 8.41 -8.39
CA ALA A 151 -4.71 9.16 -9.12
C ALA A 151 -5.98 9.39 -8.29
N GLU A 152 -6.49 8.38 -7.60
CA GLU A 152 -7.64 8.52 -6.70
C GLU A 152 -7.37 9.44 -5.50
N LYS A 153 -6.14 9.44 -5.01
CA LYS A 153 -5.72 10.35 -3.93
C LYS A 153 -5.67 11.80 -4.39
N ALA A 154 -5.31 12.05 -5.65
CA ALA A 154 -5.22 13.40 -6.22
C ALA A 154 -6.59 14.02 -6.53
N GLU A 155 -7.65 13.20 -6.75
CA GLU A 155 -9.01 13.65 -7.04
C GLU A 155 -9.82 14.07 -5.80
N LYS A 156 -9.32 13.82 -4.60
CA LYS A 156 -9.94 14.15 -3.31
C LYS A 156 -9.28 15.35 -2.67
#